data_e71a43e4dcae219ec4b857bcaa8430bb
#
_entry.id   e71a43e4dcae219ec4b857bcaa8430bb
#
_cell.length_a   1.000
_cell.length_b   1.000
_cell.length_c   1.000
_cell.angle_alpha   90.00
_cell.angle_beta   90.00
_cell.angle_gamma   90.00
#
_symmetry.space_group_name_H-M   'P 1'
#
loop_
_entity.id
_entity.type
_entity.pdbx_description
1 polymer ?
#
loop_
_entity_poly.entity_id
_entity_poly.type
_entity_poly.pdbx_seq_one_letter_code
_entity_poly.pdbx_strand_id
1 'polypeptide(L)'
;MNAFTLSARHFFIAATVALCALPSCTAYAADDSKSWMGPFTWNFGFGDHVSFGSNRTKGSGAVKEETRAVAGFTRLVLALPATVALTQGATESLAISADDNLLPLLRTRVENGELAIDADKSRGFSTRQAIKIRLTVKKLDGILINGAGDVFGDQLTGDKLDISITGSGDVKIKSIRADQVKIGIDGSGDVTLDALESKSVEARINGSGDVRYAGSPSKVSRKVRGSGSIEPL
;
A
#
# COMPACT_ATOMS: atom_id res chain seq x y z
N MET A 1 13.94 71.57 23.40
CA MET A 1 12.76 72.44 23.20
C MET A 1 11.65 71.53 22.68
N ASN A 2 10.56 71.52 23.49
CA ASN A 2 9.19 71.04 23.20
C ASN A 2 8.99 69.49 22.82
N ALA A 3 8.68 68.67 23.70
CA ALA A 3 7.49 68.26 24.46
C ALA A 3 6.14 68.52 23.73
N PHE A 4 5.41 67.42 23.40
CA PHE A 4 3.96 67.39 23.56
C PHE A 4 3.46 65.96 23.70
N THR A 5 2.89 65.73 24.88
CA THR A 5 2.08 64.62 25.35
C THR A 5 0.62 64.73 24.87
N LEU A 6 -0.13 63.71 25.12
CA LEU A 6 -1.60 63.49 25.24
C LEU A 6 -2.17 62.62 24.08
N SER A 7 -3.10 61.74 24.26
CA SER A 7 -3.99 61.34 25.37
C SER A 7 -4.74 60.08 24.99
N ALA A 8 -4.98 59.24 25.97
CA ALA A 8 -5.86 58.11 25.92
C ALA A 8 -7.32 58.50 25.66
N ARG A 9 -8.05 57.76 24.85
CA ARG A 9 -9.51 57.69 24.94
C ARG A 9 -10.01 56.26 24.86
N HIS A 10 -10.53 55.87 26.00
CA HIS A 10 -11.40 54.71 26.19
C HIS A 10 -12.69 54.92 25.39
N PHE A 11 -13.10 53.84 24.67
CA PHE A 11 -14.47 53.67 24.28
C PHE A 11 -14.99 52.30 24.74
N PHE A 12 -15.77 52.39 25.82
CA PHE A 12 -16.65 51.31 26.22
C PHE A 12 -17.84 51.29 25.28
N ILE A 13 -18.12 50.16 24.64
CA ILE A 13 -19.45 49.90 24.09
C ILE A 13 -19.92 48.56 24.67
N ALA A 14 -21.11 48.67 25.22
CA ALA A 14 -21.82 47.71 26.04
C ALA A 14 -22.18 46.41 25.34
N ALA A 15 -22.20 45.41 26.14
CA ALA A 15 -22.75 44.08 25.88
C ALA A 15 -24.22 44.12 25.45
N THR A 16 -24.54 43.38 24.42
CA THR A 16 -25.89 42.85 24.24
C THR A 16 -25.81 41.31 24.19
N VAL A 17 -26.23 40.71 25.28
CA VAL A 17 -26.44 39.27 25.40
C VAL A 17 -27.65 38.89 24.58
N ALA A 18 -27.45 38.24 23.47
CA ALA A 18 -28.52 37.50 22.77
C ALA A 18 -28.39 36.04 23.12
N LEU A 19 -29.29 35.60 23.99
CA LEU A 19 -29.53 34.24 24.38
C LEU A 19 -30.21 33.52 23.18
N CYS A 20 -29.46 32.81 22.33
CA CYS A 20 -30.01 31.93 21.36
C CYS A 20 -29.81 30.47 21.86
N ALA A 21 -30.94 29.82 22.05
CA ALA A 21 -31.08 28.42 22.41
C ALA A 21 -30.31 27.51 21.45
N LEU A 22 -29.45 26.66 22.02
CA LEU A 22 -28.75 25.59 21.32
C LEU A 22 -29.72 24.46 20.98
N PRO A 23 -29.84 24.02 19.73
CA PRO A 23 -30.17 22.62 19.50
C PRO A 23 -28.87 21.81 19.70
N SER A 24 -28.98 20.80 20.50
CA SER A 24 -27.98 19.77 20.76
C SER A 24 -27.34 19.28 19.45
N CYS A 25 -26.14 19.76 19.14
CA CYS A 25 -25.25 19.10 18.22
C CYS A 25 -24.67 17.88 18.92
N THR A 26 -25.34 16.73 18.77
CA THR A 26 -24.68 15.46 18.96
C THR A 26 -23.56 15.37 17.95
N ALA A 27 -22.34 15.51 18.43
CA ALA A 27 -21.15 15.17 17.66
C ALA A 27 -21.27 13.68 17.32
N TYR A 28 -21.66 13.41 16.08
CA TYR A 28 -21.49 12.09 15.49
C TYR A 28 -19.96 11.93 15.35
N ALA A 29 -19.37 11.19 16.27
CA ALA A 29 -18.03 10.68 16.08
C ALA A 29 -18.14 9.75 14.87
N ALA A 30 -17.72 10.24 13.71
CA ALA A 30 -17.54 9.41 12.55
C ALA A 30 -16.49 8.37 12.94
N ASP A 31 -16.91 7.11 12.96
CA ASP A 31 -16.02 5.96 13.06
C ASP A 31 -15.21 5.91 11.75
N ASP A 32 -14.08 6.62 11.75
CA ASP A 32 -13.14 6.70 10.62
C ASP A 32 -12.41 5.37 10.33
N SER A 33 -12.74 4.30 11.06
CA SER A 33 -12.07 3.01 10.91
C SER A 33 -12.48 2.23 9.64
N LYS A 34 -13.50 2.70 8.89
CA LYS A 34 -14.05 1.96 7.73
C LYS A 34 -13.89 2.65 6.37
N SER A 35 -13.34 3.85 6.31
CA SER A 35 -13.44 4.72 5.11
C SER A 35 -12.24 4.67 4.15
N TRP A 36 -11.20 3.92 4.41
CA TRP A 36 -10.00 3.93 3.57
C TRP A 36 -9.98 2.88 2.44
N MET A 37 -10.82 1.88 2.55
CA MET A 37 -11.17 1.07 1.39
C MET A 37 -12.43 1.68 0.78
N GLY A 38 -12.29 2.44 -0.30
CA GLY A 38 -13.41 2.83 -1.15
C GLY A 38 -14.33 1.63 -1.43
N PRO A 39 -15.36 1.69 -2.30
CA PRO A 39 -16.37 0.64 -2.45
C PRO A 39 -15.86 -0.74 -2.90
N PHE A 40 -14.56 -1.02 -2.69
CA PHE A 40 -13.94 -2.29 -2.96
C PHE A 40 -13.94 -3.16 -1.71
N THR A 41 -14.96 -3.96 -1.56
CA THR A 41 -14.91 -5.13 -0.69
C THR A 41 -14.11 -6.22 -1.39
N TRP A 42 -12.79 -6.22 -1.16
CA TRP A 42 -11.94 -7.33 -1.55
C TRP A 42 -12.16 -8.46 -0.53
N ASN A 43 -12.98 -9.43 -0.88
CA ASN A 43 -13.13 -10.64 -0.08
C ASN A 43 -12.10 -11.67 -0.58
N PHE A 44 -10.85 -11.50 -0.14
CA PHE A 44 -9.82 -12.51 -0.34
C PHE A 44 -9.88 -13.48 0.84
N GLY A 45 -10.23 -14.72 0.54
CA GLY A 45 -10.17 -15.83 1.48
C GLY A 45 -8.75 -16.19 1.84
N PHE A 46 -8.06 -15.34 2.60
CA PHE A 46 -6.91 -15.79 3.37
C PHE A 46 -7.45 -16.72 4.45
N GLY A 47 -6.94 -17.94 4.47
CA GLY A 47 -7.26 -18.87 5.55
C GLY A 47 -7.06 -18.20 6.91
N ASP A 48 -7.86 -18.56 7.89
CA ASP A 48 -8.00 -17.92 9.22
C ASP A 48 -6.68 -17.72 10.01
N HIS A 49 -5.52 -18.00 9.42
CA HIS A 49 -4.23 -17.94 10.08
C HIS A 49 -3.08 -17.53 9.13
N VAL A 50 -2.52 -16.35 9.38
CA VAL A 50 -1.23 -15.94 8.80
C VAL A 50 -0.11 -16.37 9.73
N SER A 51 0.93 -17.04 9.22
CA SER A 51 2.10 -17.44 10.02
C SER A 51 3.41 -17.20 9.28
N PHE A 52 4.44 -16.77 10.03
CA PHE A 52 5.76 -16.44 9.53
C PHE A 52 6.83 -16.92 10.53
N GLY A 53 7.86 -17.64 10.05
CA GLY A 53 8.98 -18.10 10.88
C GLY A 53 8.66 -19.29 11.81
N SER A 54 9.67 -19.76 12.56
CA SER A 54 9.60 -20.97 13.39
C SER A 54 9.31 -20.71 14.88
N ASN A 55 9.88 -19.67 15.48
CA ASN A 55 9.64 -19.31 16.89
C ASN A 55 8.60 -18.16 16.93
N ARG A 56 7.32 -18.52 17.12
CA ARG A 56 6.19 -17.65 16.78
C ARG A 56 5.63 -16.88 17.95
N THR A 57 5.62 -15.56 17.84
CA THR A 57 4.81 -14.68 18.69
C THR A 57 3.36 -14.71 18.19
N LYS A 58 2.42 -15.07 19.05
CA LYS A 58 0.99 -15.04 18.71
C LYS A 58 0.47 -13.60 18.75
N GLY A 59 -0.25 -13.20 17.72
CA GLY A 59 -0.93 -11.91 17.67
C GLY A 59 -1.95 -11.75 18.78
N SER A 60 -2.06 -10.55 19.33
CA SER A 60 -2.95 -10.20 20.43
C SER A 60 -4.43 -10.19 20.03
N GLY A 61 -4.73 -10.00 18.75
CA GLY A 61 -6.08 -9.76 18.23
C GLY A 61 -6.50 -8.28 18.28
N ALA A 62 -5.72 -7.42 18.96
CA ALA A 62 -5.97 -5.98 19.00
C ALA A 62 -5.25 -5.29 17.83
N VAL A 63 -5.98 -4.94 16.79
CA VAL A 63 -5.42 -4.28 15.61
C VAL A 63 -5.11 -2.82 15.91
N LYS A 64 -3.89 -2.38 15.54
CA LYS A 64 -3.42 -1.01 15.62
C LYS A 64 -2.80 -0.59 14.30
N GLU A 65 -2.94 0.69 13.96
CA GLU A 65 -2.27 1.30 12.82
C GLU A 65 -1.06 2.12 13.27
N GLU A 66 0.04 2.00 12.52
CA GLU A 66 1.28 2.74 12.73
C GLU A 66 1.73 3.37 11.42
N THR A 67 1.92 4.69 11.42
CA THR A 67 2.52 5.40 10.29
C THR A 67 4.03 5.41 10.43
N ARG A 68 4.74 5.09 9.34
CA ARG A 68 6.19 5.08 9.28
C ARG A 68 6.71 6.10 8.27
N ALA A 69 7.70 6.87 8.66
CA ALA A 69 8.36 7.80 7.75
C ALA A 69 9.18 7.03 6.71
N VAL A 70 8.85 7.23 5.44
CA VAL A 70 9.55 6.66 4.29
C VAL A 70 9.71 7.73 3.22
N ALA A 71 10.85 7.75 2.53
CA ALA A 71 11.08 8.69 1.45
C ALA A 71 12.22 8.21 0.54
N GLY A 72 12.21 8.64 -0.73
CA GLY A 72 13.33 8.46 -1.64
C GLY A 72 13.46 7.04 -2.19
N PHE A 73 12.36 6.36 -2.44
CA PHE A 73 12.36 5.03 -3.05
C PHE A 73 11.53 5.01 -4.35
N THR A 74 11.89 4.12 -5.25
CA THR A 74 11.15 3.82 -6.47
C THR A 74 10.88 2.32 -6.62
N ARG A 75 11.29 1.50 -5.65
CA ARG A 75 11.06 0.06 -5.66
C ARG A 75 10.46 -0.39 -4.33
N LEU A 76 9.50 -1.31 -4.39
CA LEU A 76 8.91 -1.98 -3.23
C LEU A 76 9.45 -3.41 -3.16
N VAL A 77 9.95 -3.81 -2.00
CA VAL A 77 10.29 -5.20 -1.67
C VAL A 77 9.42 -5.65 -0.51
N LEU A 78 8.52 -6.57 -0.78
CA LEU A 78 7.62 -7.15 0.21
C LEU A 78 8.06 -8.58 0.54
N ALA A 79 8.51 -8.80 1.78
CA ALA A 79 9.00 -10.11 2.23
C ALA A 79 8.25 -10.59 3.49
N LEU A 80 6.94 -10.44 3.48
CA LEU A 80 6.04 -10.93 4.53
C LEU A 80 4.63 -11.18 3.95
N PRO A 81 3.84 -12.06 4.56
CA PRO A 81 2.45 -12.30 4.17
C PRO A 81 1.56 -11.12 4.59
N ALA A 82 1.43 -10.13 3.72
CA ALA A 82 0.65 -8.92 3.96
C ALA A 82 -0.04 -8.46 2.67
N THR A 83 -1.11 -7.70 2.84
CA THR A 83 -1.82 -7.06 1.73
C THR A 83 -1.40 -5.60 1.63
N VAL A 84 -0.86 -5.19 0.49
CA VAL A 84 -0.46 -3.81 0.20
C VAL A 84 -1.49 -3.14 -0.69
N ALA A 85 -2.09 -2.05 -0.20
CA ALA A 85 -2.85 -1.11 -1.03
C ALA A 85 -1.90 -0.01 -1.51
N LEU A 86 -1.62 -0.01 -2.81
CA LEU A 86 -0.66 0.87 -3.46
C LEU A 86 -1.38 1.98 -4.22
N THR A 87 -0.99 3.23 -3.95
CA THR A 87 -1.51 4.41 -4.64
C THR A 87 -0.36 5.28 -5.10
N GLN A 88 -0.44 5.84 -6.31
CA GLN A 88 0.52 6.85 -6.75
C GLN A 88 -0.02 8.25 -6.43
N GLY A 89 0.83 9.10 -5.83
CA GLY A 89 0.46 10.44 -5.39
C GLY A 89 1.64 11.40 -5.31
N ALA A 90 1.39 12.62 -4.86
CA ALA A 90 2.42 13.67 -4.78
C ALA A 90 3.42 13.47 -3.61
N THR A 91 3.03 12.72 -2.60
CA THR A 91 3.84 12.47 -1.39
C THR A 91 4.00 10.98 -1.14
N GLU A 92 5.11 10.60 -0.51
CA GLU A 92 5.34 9.23 -0.08
C GLU A 92 4.80 9.05 1.35
N SER A 93 4.09 7.97 1.58
CA SER A 93 3.57 7.63 2.91
C SER A 93 3.41 6.13 3.08
N LEU A 94 3.59 5.66 4.30
CA LEU A 94 3.43 4.26 4.67
C LEU A 94 2.66 4.17 5.98
N ALA A 95 1.56 3.42 5.98
CA ALA A 95 0.83 3.04 7.18
C ALA A 95 0.67 1.51 7.22
N ILE A 96 0.93 0.91 8.37
CA ILE A 96 0.84 -0.53 8.61
C ILE A 96 -0.20 -0.78 9.68
N SER A 97 -1.16 -1.63 9.39
CA SER A 97 -2.20 -2.09 10.32
C SER A 97 -2.00 -3.57 10.60
N ALA A 98 -1.76 -3.92 11.84
CA ALA A 98 -1.53 -5.28 12.32
C ALA A 98 -1.87 -5.39 13.80
N ASP A 99 -1.78 -6.59 14.39
CA ASP A 99 -1.85 -6.75 15.84
C ASP A 99 -0.80 -5.87 16.52
N ASP A 100 -1.16 -5.18 17.60
CA ASP A 100 -0.34 -4.19 18.30
C ASP A 100 1.01 -4.77 18.77
N ASN A 101 1.01 -6.01 19.22
CA ASN A 101 2.21 -6.73 19.67
C ASN A 101 3.09 -7.25 18.52
N LEU A 102 2.58 -7.25 17.27
CA LEU A 102 3.33 -7.68 16.10
C LEU A 102 3.98 -6.49 15.35
N LEU A 103 3.43 -5.28 15.46
CA LEU A 103 4.00 -4.09 14.83
C LEU A 103 5.51 -3.89 15.08
N PRO A 104 6.04 -4.12 16.32
CA PRO A 104 7.48 -4.02 16.57
C PRO A 104 8.33 -5.10 15.88
N LEU A 105 7.73 -6.20 15.42
CA LEU A 105 8.42 -7.26 14.69
C LEU A 105 8.51 -6.97 13.19
N LEU A 106 7.66 -6.08 12.69
CA LEU A 106 7.66 -5.67 11.30
C LEU A 106 8.71 -4.59 11.08
N ARG A 107 9.59 -4.82 10.14
CA ARG A 107 10.70 -3.91 9.81
C ARG A 107 10.41 -3.18 8.51
N THR A 108 10.80 -1.93 8.46
CA THR A 108 10.70 -1.08 7.27
C THR A 108 12.03 -0.37 7.08
N ARG A 109 12.62 -0.49 5.91
CA ARG A 109 13.91 0.12 5.55
C ARG A 109 13.84 0.69 4.16
N VAL A 110 14.47 1.85 3.97
CA VAL A 110 14.71 2.43 2.65
C VAL A 110 16.23 2.44 2.43
N GLU A 111 16.69 1.63 1.49
CA GLU A 111 18.10 1.50 1.15
C GLU A 111 18.25 1.45 -0.37
N ASN A 112 19.18 2.23 -0.94
CA ASN A 112 19.46 2.27 -2.38
C ASN A 112 18.23 2.49 -3.27
N GLY A 113 17.24 3.26 -2.81
CA GLY A 113 16.01 3.51 -3.55
C GLY A 113 14.98 2.36 -3.48
N GLU A 114 15.19 1.39 -2.61
CA GLU A 114 14.26 0.29 -2.35
C GLU A 114 13.61 0.43 -0.97
N LEU A 115 12.29 0.39 -0.90
CA LEU A 115 11.53 0.25 0.32
C LEU A 115 11.34 -1.24 0.60
N ALA A 116 12.07 -1.76 1.58
CA ALA A 116 11.93 -3.14 2.04
C ALA A 116 11.00 -3.19 3.25
N ILE A 117 9.98 -4.04 3.18
CA ILE A 117 9.04 -4.34 4.27
C ILE A 117 9.14 -5.84 4.56
N ASP A 118 9.72 -6.16 5.70
CA ASP A 118 9.95 -7.53 6.14
C ASP A 118 9.60 -7.72 7.62
N ALA A 119 9.77 -8.93 8.13
CA ALA A 119 9.67 -9.21 9.54
C ALA A 119 11.01 -9.71 10.10
N ASP A 120 11.17 -9.59 11.41
CA ASP A 120 12.35 -10.13 12.09
C ASP A 120 12.44 -11.65 11.87
N LYS A 121 13.42 -12.07 11.09
CA LYS A 121 13.64 -13.50 10.75
C LYS A 121 13.96 -14.37 11.98
N SER A 122 14.46 -13.77 13.06
CA SER A 122 14.73 -14.46 14.32
C SER A 122 13.48 -14.70 15.17
N ARG A 123 12.41 -13.94 14.91
CA ARG A 123 11.14 -14.00 15.63
C ARG A 123 10.00 -14.19 14.63
N GLY A 124 9.52 -15.42 14.50
CA GLY A 124 8.32 -15.67 13.74
C GLY A 124 7.07 -15.10 14.44
N PHE A 125 5.98 -15.00 13.69
CA PHE A 125 4.68 -14.65 14.25
C PHE A 125 3.57 -15.52 13.67
N SER A 126 2.42 -15.54 14.36
CA SER A 126 1.16 -16.08 13.85
C SER A 126 0.03 -15.18 14.28
N THR A 127 -0.87 -14.84 13.37
CA THR A 127 -2.02 -13.99 13.62
C THR A 127 -3.24 -14.48 12.86
N ARG A 128 -4.42 -14.13 13.36
CA ARG A 128 -5.70 -14.28 12.68
C ARG A 128 -6.13 -13.00 11.97
N GLN A 129 -5.40 -11.90 12.20
CA GLN A 129 -5.69 -10.62 11.59
C GLN A 129 -4.80 -10.44 10.35
N ALA A 130 -5.38 -9.99 9.25
CA ALA A 130 -4.60 -9.64 8.07
C ALA A 130 -3.69 -8.44 8.36
N ILE A 131 -2.41 -8.56 7.99
CA ILE A 131 -1.49 -7.42 7.99
C ILE A 131 -1.81 -6.60 6.74
N LYS A 132 -2.22 -5.35 6.94
CA LYS A 132 -2.59 -4.43 5.86
C LYS A 132 -1.60 -3.28 5.81
N ILE A 133 -1.17 -2.95 4.60
CA ILE A 133 -0.21 -1.89 4.34
C ILE A 133 -0.83 -0.92 3.34
N ARG A 134 -0.89 0.36 3.70
CA ARG A 134 -1.21 1.44 2.77
C ARG A 134 0.08 2.12 2.37
N LEU A 135 0.38 2.12 1.09
CA LEU A 135 1.59 2.70 0.55
C LEU A 135 1.24 3.72 -0.54
N THR A 136 1.63 4.96 -0.33
CA THR A 136 1.59 5.98 -1.37
C THR A 136 2.99 6.24 -1.88
N VAL A 137 3.16 6.25 -3.20
CA VAL A 137 4.45 6.43 -3.88
C VAL A 137 4.38 7.60 -4.85
N LYS A 138 5.49 8.31 -5.06
CA LYS A 138 5.58 9.33 -6.13
C LYS A 138 5.83 8.70 -7.49
N LYS A 139 6.77 7.78 -7.53
CA LYS A 139 7.16 7.01 -8.71
C LYS A 139 7.44 5.58 -8.27
N LEU A 140 7.06 4.61 -9.09
CA LEU A 140 7.37 3.23 -8.82
C LEU A 140 7.91 2.57 -10.10
N ASP A 141 9.14 2.10 -10.04
CA ASP A 141 9.85 1.42 -11.13
C ASP A 141 9.89 -0.10 -10.91
N GLY A 142 9.57 -0.58 -9.69
CA GLY A 142 9.60 -2.01 -9.41
C GLY A 142 8.80 -2.45 -8.20
N ILE A 143 8.24 -3.66 -8.28
CA ILE A 143 7.57 -4.40 -7.21
C ILE A 143 8.22 -5.77 -7.12
N LEU A 144 8.78 -6.12 -5.97
CA LEU A 144 9.35 -7.42 -5.68
C LEU A 144 8.63 -8.06 -4.50
N ILE A 145 8.02 -9.21 -4.72
CA ILE A 145 7.36 -10.00 -3.69
C ILE A 145 8.16 -11.27 -3.43
N ASN A 146 8.55 -11.47 -2.18
CA ASN A 146 9.23 -12.67 -1.71
C ASN A 146 8.35 -13.38 -0.67
N GLY A 147 7.57 -14.35 -1.10
CA GLY A 147 6.67 -15.12 -0.23
C GLY A 147 5.21 -15.09 -0.67
N ALA A 148 4.29 -14.80 0.24
CA ALA A 148 2.84 -14.86 0.02
C ALA A 148 2.13 -13.52 0.27
N GLY A 149 2.81 -12.41 0.02
CA GLY A 149 2.21 -11.08 0.14
C GLY A 149 1.54 -10.65 -1.16
N ASP A 150 0.50 -9.83 -1.06
CA ASP A 150 -0.25 -9.35 -2.21
C ASP A 150 -0.15 -7.84 -2.36
N VAL A 151 -0.16 -7.37 -3.60
CA VAL A 151 -0.11 -5.95 -3.93
C VAL A 151 -1.28 -5.57 -4.83
N PHE A 152 -2.10 -4.64 -4.38
CA PHE A 152 -3.23 -4.08 -5.11
C PHE A 152 -2.96 -2.61 -5.41
N GLY A 153 -2.89 -2.24 -6.70
CA GLY A 153 -2.69 -0.87 -7.16
C GLY A 153 -3.89 -0.35 -7.95
N ASP A 154 -4.17 0.94 -7.83
CA ASP A 154 -5.20 1.57 -8.65
C ASP A 154 -4.63 2.02 -9.99
N GLN A 155 -3.76 3.01 -10.00
CA GLN A 155 -3.14 3.55 -11.19
C GLN A 155 -1.65 3.77 -10.97
N LEU A 156 -0.84 3.32 -11.92
CA LEU A 156 0.59 3.57 -11.95
C LEU A 156 1.01 4.16 -13.30
N THR A 157 1.79 5.23 -13.24
CA THR A 157 2.36 5.89 -14.41
C THR A 157 3.87 6.05 -14.23
N GLY A 158 4.63 5.68 -15.25
CA GLY A 158 6.09 5.77 -15.23
C GLY A 158 6.70 5.39 -16.56
N ASP A 159 8.03 5.35 -16.64
CA ASP A 159 8.74 4.94 -17.84
C ASP A 159 8.85 3.42 -17.94
N LYS A 160 9.06 2.77 -16.81
CA LYS A 160 9.20 1.31 -16.68
C LYS A 160 8.54 0.81 -15.41
N LEU A 161 8.07 -0.43 -15.46
CA LEU A 161 7.65 -1.15 -14.27
C LEU A 161 8.15 -2.59 -14.33
N ASP A 162 8.86 -3.02 -13.30
CA ASP A 162 9.38 -4.39 -13.15
C ASP A 162 8.63 -5.07 -12.01
N ILE A 163 7.85 -6.10 -12.30
CA ILE A 163 7.11 -6.89 -11.31
C ILE A 163 7.78 -8.24 -11.20
N SER A 164 8.24 -8.60 -10.01
CA SER A 164 8.88 -9.89 -9.74
C SER A 164 8.23 -10.55 -8.54
N ILE A 165 7.76 -11.78 -8.71
CA ILE A 165 7.14 -12.59 -7.66
C ILE A 165 7.97 -13.85 -7.49
N THR A 166 8.44 -14.10 -6.27
CA THR A 166 9.07 -15.34 -5.86
C THR A 166 8.23 -15.95 -4.73
N GLY A 167 7.39 -16.92 -5.08
CA GLY A 167 6.46 -17.55 -4.13
C GLY A 167 5.04 -17.67 -4.65
N SER A 168 4.05 -17.29 -3.83
CA SER A 168 2.62 -17.44 -4.13
C SER A 168 1.81 -16.17 -3.90
N GLY A 169 2.48 -15.02 -3.89
CA GLY A 169 1.81 -13.72 -3.74
C GLY A 169 1.27 -13.21 -5.06
N ASP A 170 0.27 -12.33 -5.00
CA ASP A 170 -0.42 -11.82 -6.18
C ASP A 170 -0.19 -10.31 -6.37
N VAL A 171 -0.18 -9.89 -7.63
CA VAL A 171 -0.17 -8.47 -8.00
C VAL A 171 -1.36 -8.16 -8.88
N LYS A 172 -2.22 -7.24 -8.43
CA LYS A 172 -3.33 -6.75 -9.23
C LYS A 172 -3.28 -5.23 -9.34
N ILE A 173 -3.19 -4.70 -10.56
CA ILE A 173 -3.17 -3.26 -10.83
C ILE A 173 -4.25 -2.94 -11.85
N LYS A 174 -5.11 -1.97 -11.52
CA LYS A 174 -6.24 -1.60 -12.38
C LYS A 174 -5.80 -0.88 -13.66
N SER A 175 -4.80 0.00 -13.56
CA SER A 175 -4.32 0.74 -14.73
C SER A 175 -2.82 0.97 -14.64
N ILE A 176 -2.12 0.65 -15.73
CA ILE A 176 -0.70 0.94 -15.91
C ILE A 176 -0.50 1.73 -17.20
N ARG A 177 0.24 2.83 -17.09
CA ARG A 177 0.79 3.55 -18.24
C ARG A 177 2.31 3.61 -18.10
N ALA A 178 3.01 2.78 -18.88
CA ALA A 178 4.47 2.70 -18.85
C ALA A 178 5.02 2.30 -20.22
N ASP A 179 6.18 2.83 -20.61
CA ASP A 179 6.82 2.45 -21.89
C ASP A 179 7.22 0.98 -21.90
N GLN A 180 7.68 0.46 -20.78
CA GLN A 180 8.12 -0.92 -20.63
C GLN A 180 7.55 -1.57 -19.37
N VAL A 181 6.97 -2.75 -19.50
CA VAL A 181 6.54 -3.58 -18.38
C VAL A 181 7.24 -4.93 -18.46
N LYS A 182 7.93 -5.30 -17.36
CA LYS A 182 8.52 -6.63 -17.19
C LYS A 182 7.82 -7.35 -16.06
N ILE A 183 7.54 -8.63 -16.27
CA ILE A 183 6.87 -9.48 -15.28
C ILE A 183 7.66 -10.77 -15.19
N GLY A 184 8.08 -11.12 -13.98
CA GLY A 184 8.75 -12.37 -13.66
C GLY A 184 8.02 -13.08 -12.53
N ILE A 185 7.64 -14.34 -12.72
CA ILE A 185 7.03 -15.18 -11.71
C ILE A 185 7.87 -16.45 -11.55
N ASP A 186 8.38 -16.65 -10.34
CA ASP A 186 9.04 -17.89 -9.90
C ASP A 186 8.20 -18.51 -8.78
N GLY A 187 7.21 -19.33 -9.15
CA GLY A 187 6.27 -19.93 -8.21
C GLY A 187 4.85 -20.10 -8.73
N SER A 188 3.85 -19.75 -7.90
CA SER A 188 2.43 -19.93 -8.20
C SER A 188 1.59 -18.66 -8.01
N GLY A 189 2.24 -17.52 -7.91
CA GLY A 189 1.54 -16.23 -7.78
C GLY A 189 1.03 -15.72 -9.13
N ASP A 190 0.04 -14.85 -9.10
CA ASP A 190 -0.62 -14.32 -10.28
C ASP A 190 -0.36 -12.81 -10.47
N VAL A 191 -0.32 -12.36 -11.72
CA VAL A 191 -0.28 -10.94 -12.06
C VAL A 191 -1.46 -10.58 -12.96
N THR A 192 -2.30 -9.65 -12.53
CA THR A 192 -3.45 -9.16 -13.28
C THR A 192 -3.32 -7.65 -13.51
N LEU A 193 -3.35 -7.21 -14.76
CA LEU A 193 -3.30 -5.83 -15.19
C LEU A 193 -4.59 -5.51 -15.96
N ASP A 194 -5.57 -4.88 -15.28
CA ASP A 194 -6.92 -4.68 -15.83
C ASP A 194 -6.94 -3.66 -17.00
N ALA A 195 -5.99 -2.72 -17.07
CA ALA A 195 -5.76 -1.83 -18.21
C ALA A 195 -4.27 -1.53 -18.37
N LEU A 196 -3.70 -1.82 -19.51
CA LEU A 196 -2.28 -1.68 -19.80
C LEU A 196 -2.04 -0.86 -21.07
N GLU A 197 -1.47 0.34 -20.88
CA GLU A 197 -0.93 1.16 -21.97
C GLU A 197 0.60 1.05 -21.94
N SER A 198 1.18 0.26 -22.82
CA SER A 198 2.63 0.03 -22.87
C SER A 198 3.12 -0.19 -24.29
N LYS A 199 4.36 0.23 -24.58
CA LYS A 199 5.05 -0.07 -25.83
C LYS A 199 5.53 -1.51 -25.87
N SER A 200 6.02 -2.03 -24.72
CA SER A 200 6.54 -3.39 -24.67
C SER A 200 6.21 -4.09 -23.35
N VAL A 201 5.87 -5.37 -23.47
CA VAL A 201 5.65 -6.27 -22.33
C VAL A 201 6.57 -7.48 -22.48
N GLU A 202 7.33 -7.77 -21.44
CA GLU A 202 8.10 -8.99 -21.32
C GLU A 202 7.60 -9.76 -20.10
N ALA A 203 7.04 -10.96 -20.30
CA ALA A 203 6.53 -11.79 -19.22
C ALA A 203 7.23 -13.16 -19.24
N ARG A 204 7.69 -13.58 -18.06
CA ARG A 204 8.32 -14.88 -17.82
C ARG A 204 7.72 -15.55 -16.60
N ILE A 205 7.38 -16.83 -16.76
CA ILE A 205 6.86 -17.68 -15.69
C ILE A 205 7.73 -18.92 -15.59
N ASN A 206 8.17 -19.21 -14.36
CA ASN A 206 8.74 -20.48 -13.97
C ASN A 206 7.85 -21.06 -12.85
N GLY A 207 6.87 -21.88 -13.18
CA GLY A 207 5.93 -22.42 -12.21
C GLY A 207 4.52 -22.57 -12.74
N SER A 208 3.53 -22.28 -11.90
CA SER A 208 2.11 -22.49 -12.18
C SER A 208 1.27 -21.22 -12.08
N GLY A 209 1.90 -20.06 -11.90
CA GLY A 209 1.20 -18.78 -11.83
C GLY A 209 0.76 -18.28 -13.21
N ASP A 210 -0.16 -17.32 -13.24
CA ASP A 210 -0.72 -16.76 -14.44
C ASP A 210 -0.42 -15.25 -14.57
N VAL A 211 -0.25 -14.79 -15.81
CA VAL A 211 -0.19 -13.37 -16.14
C VAL A 211 -1.33 -13.02 -17.07
N ARG A 212 -2.23 -12.14 -16.61
CA ARG A 212 -3.37 -11.63 -17.40
C ARG A 212 -3.27 -10.12 -17.54
N TYR A 213 -3.46 -9.62 -18.76
CA TYR A 213 -3.41 -8.17 -19.02
C TYR A 213 -4.41 -7.75 -20.08
N ALA A 214 -5.08 -6.61 -19.90
CA ALA A 214 -5.89 -5.97 -20.93
C ALA A 214 -5.10 -4.83 -21.55
N GLY A 215 -4.92 -4.86 -22.89
CA GLY A 215 -4.19 -3.84 -23.63
C GLY A 215 -3.58 -4.39 -24.91
N SER A 216 -3.04 -3.49 -25.73
CA SER A 216 -2.44 -3.83 -27.03
C SER A 216 -1.01 -3.29 -27.13
N PRO A 217 -0.04 -3.83 -26.38
CA PRO A 217 1.35 -3.40 -26.47
C PRO A 217 1.94 -3.73 -27.85
N SER A 218 2.77 -2.83 -28.38
CA SER A 218 3.37 -2.98 -29.71
C SER A 218 4.34 -4.18 -29.78
N LYS A 219 4.94 -4.56 -28.66
CA LYS A 219 5.86 -5.69 -28.57
C LYS A 219 5.54 -6.54 -27.34
N VAL A 220 5.33 -7.84 -27.55
CA VAL A 220 5.10 -8.81 -26.46
C VAL A 220 6.10 -9.95 -26.56
N SER A 221 6.81 -10.21 -25.47
CA SER A 221 7.66 -11.39 -25.29
C SER A 221 7.11 -12.25 -24.16
N ARG A 222 6.81 -13.50 -24.45
CA ARG A 222 6.23 -14.46 -23.50
C ARG A 222 7.11 -15.68 -23.38
N LYS A 223 7.41 -16.10 -22.14
CA LYS A 223 8.17 -17.32 -21.88
C LYS A 223 7.60 -18.03 -20.66
N VAL A 224 7.10 -19.24 -20.85
CA VAL A 224 6.55 -20.06 -19.77
C VAL A 224 7.37 -21.34 -19.63
N ARG A 225 7.71 -21.68 -18.41
CA ARG A 225 8.28 -22.94 -17.99
C ARG A 225 7.45 -23.46 -16.82
N GLY A 226 6.61 -24.45 -17.07
CA GLY A 226 5.66 -25.00 -16.09
C GLY A 226 4.24 -25.04 -16.63
N SER A 227 3.26 -24.96 -15.75
CA SER A 227 1.82 -25.08 -16.08
C SER A 227 1.07 -23.74 -16.11
N GLY A 228 1.75 -22.64 -15.89
CA GLY A 228 1.15 -21.31 -15.91
C GLY A 228 0.82 -20.80 -17.32
N SER A 229 0.08 -19.70 -17.39
CA SER A 229 -0.33 -19.07 -18.66
C SER A 229 0.01 -17.57 -18.72
N ILE A 230 0.16 -17.02 -19.93
CA ILE A 230 0.31 -15.59 -20.20
C ILE A 230 -0.71 -15.20 -21.26
N GLU A 231 -1.79 -14.55 -20.85
CA GLU A 231 -2.94 -14.32 -21.71
C GLU A 231 -3.41 -12.86 -21.68
N PRO A 232 -3.89 -12.30 -22.80
CA PRO A 232 -4.68 -11.08 -22.79
C PRO A 232 -6.04 -11.33 -22.14
N LEU A 233 -6.58 -10.33 -21.42
CA LEU A 233 -7.95 -10.30 -20.88
C LEU A 233 -8.95 -9.92 -21.97
#